data_ec31f2cd11b4d177f5b4cd147ee06595
#
_entry.id   ec31f2cd11b4d177f5b4cd147ee06595
#
_cell.length_a   1.000
_cell.length_b   1.000
_cell.length_c   1.000
_cell.angle_alpha   90.00
_cell.angle_beta   90.00
_cell.angle_gamma   90.00
#
_symmetry.space_group_name_H-M   'P 1'
#
loop_
_entity.id
_entity.type
_entity.pdbx_description
1 polymer ?
#
loop_
_entity_poly.entity_id
_entity_poly.type
_entity_poly.pdbx_seq_one_letter_code
_entity_poly.pdbx_strand_id
1 'polypeptide(L)'
;MPWAGEGARKRAESRMSSAGRLHIRNGSSNGEESMNPSEADRAEQAVAVRDVETAAEVKPLLDAPQTAAAGVAMWIFVVGPPICLIAAAPFVWGWGLLSALDVGMAVVAYLVSGFGLTVGYHRLFTHRSFKARRGLRIALAVAGSLGVEGSPVQWVANHRRHHAFADREDDPHSPWRYGTDTRALLKGLVHAHIGWMLKRELSNRARFAPDIAADPDLRLIGRLFGLLTAVSLLTPALIGGLVTGTWTGALSGFLWAGVIRMALLHHVTWSVNSVCHVAGKRPFMSRDKATNFWPLALLSFGESWHNSHHADPTGARHGVLPGQLDPSARLIWVFEKLRWVHDVRWPSEDRLKARLLPEAAGPYPPAV
;
A
#
# COMPACT_ATOMS: atom_id res chain seq x y z
N MET A 1 -36.01 -10.30 17.24
CA MET A 1 -36.90 -9.14 16.94
C MET A 1 -36.49 -8.57 15.59
N PRO A 2 -37.31 -8.65 14.55
CA PRO A 2 -37.06 -8.08 13.23
C PRO A 2 -37.75 -6.71 13.12
N TRP A 3 -37.02 -5.67 12.72
CA TRP A 3 -37.53 -4.37 12.25
C TRP A 3 -36.39 -3.68 11.51
N ALA A 4 -36.49 -3.43 10.24
CA ALA A 4 -36.98 -2.33 9.46
C ALA A 4 -36.61 -2.56 7.98
N GLY A 5 -37.55 -2.93 7.19
CA GLY A 5 -37.38 -3.16 5.73
C GLY A 5 -38.56 -2.75 4.86
N GLU A 6 -39.58 -2.08 5.39
CA GLU A 6 -40.82 -1.78 4.62
C GLU A 6 -41.05 -0.30 4.29
N GLY A 7 -40.26 0.61 4.82
CA GLY A 7 -40.46 2.05 4.64
C GLY A 7 -39.93 2.65 3.32
N ALA A 8 -39.03 2.00 2.65
CA ALA A 8 -38.37 2.53 1.46
C ALA A 8 -39.08 2.22 0.12
N ARG A 9 -39.87 1.16 0.06
CA ARG A 9 -40.60 0.77 -1.17
C ARG A 9 -41.86 1.61 -1.43
N LYS A 10 -42.53 2.09 -0.40
CA LYS A 10 -43.77 2.90 -0.54
C LYS A 10 -43.54 4.36 -0.95
N ARG A 11 -42.32 4.89 -0.94
CA ARG A 11 -42.03 6.27 -1.40
C ARG A 11 -41.69 6.38 -2.89
N ALA A 12 -41.38 5.29 -3.55
CA ALA A 12 -41.09 5.27 -4.99
C ALA A 12 -42.35 5.20 -5.86
N GLU A 13 -43.43 4.59 -5.35
CA GLU A 13 -44.68 4.42 -6.12
C GLU A 13 -45.61 5.64 -6.06
N SER A 14 -45.44 6.59 -5.12
CA SER A 14 -46.30 7.75 -5.00
C SER A 14 -45.88 8.97 -5.85
N ARG A 15 -44.78 8.90 -6.58
CA ARG A 15 -44.30 9.98 -7.46
C ARG A 15 -44.61 9.79 -8.94
N MET A 16 -45.22 8.65 -9.34
CA MET A 16 -45.54 8.36 -10.75
C MET A 16 -47.03 8.61 -11.10
N SER A 17 -47.86 9.21 -10.21
CA SER A 17 -49.31 9.36 -10.45
C SER A 17 -49.78 10.80 -10.59
N SER A 18 -48.92 11.77 -10.93
CA SER A 18 -49.35 13.14 -11.15
C SER A 18 -48.74 13.79 -12.39
N ALA A 19 -48.86 13.12 -13.54
CA ALA A 19 -48.69 13.82 -14.83
C ALA A 19 -50.07 13.91 -15.52
N GLY A 20 -50.55 15.14 -15.60
CA GLY A 20 -51.90 15.49 -15.98
C GLY A 20 -52.29 15.14 -17.41
N ARG A 21 -53.57 14.81 -17.55
CA ARG A 21 -54.26 14.71 -18.84
C ARG A 21 -54.40 16.06 -19.48
N LEU A 22 -53.79 16.30 -20.62
CA LEU A 22 -54.12 17.41 -21.49
C LEU A 22 -55.18 16.97 -22.53
N HIS A 23 -56.28 17.74 -22.57
CA HIS A 23 -57.34 17.59 -23.57
C HIS A 23 -56.84 17.96 -24.96
N ILE A 24 -57.05 17.03 -25.91
CA ILE A 24 -56.85 17.27 -27.33
C ILE A 24 -58.16 17.89 -27.88
N ARG A 25 -58.08 19.14 -28.39
CA ARG A 25 -59.09 19.73 -29.28
C ARG A 25 -58.67 19.44 -30.72
N ASN A 26 -59.54 18.74 -31.47
CA ASN A 26 -59.44 18.57 -32.90
C ASN A 26 -59.65 19.91 -33.63
N GLY A 27 -58.75 20.25 -34.54
CA GLY A 27 -58.91 21.27 -35.55
C GLY A 27 -58.13 20.87 -36.77
N SER A 28 -58.86 20.60 -37.89
CA SER A 28 -58.35 20.14 -39.20
C SER A 28 -57.51 21.20 -39.92
N SER A 29 -56.42 20.85 -40.55
CA SER A 29 -56.15 20.93 -42.02
C SER A 29 -54.67 20.92 -42.35
N ASN A 30 -54.30 19.99 -43.22
CA ASN A 30 -53.29 20.00 -44.30
C ASN A 30 -51.94 20.69 -44.08
N GLY A 31 -50.90 19.84 -44.12
CA GLY A 31 -49.50 20.19 -44.36
C GLY A 31 -48.58 19.15 -43.73
N GLU A 32 -48.11 18.16 -44.46
CA GLU A 32 -46.97 17.33 -44.07
C GLU A 32 -45.71 18.19 -44.05
N GLU A 33 -45.47 18.92 -42.97
CA GLU A 33 -44.13 19.41 -42.63
C GLU A 33 -43.43 18.37 -41.76
N SER A 34 -42.37 17.82 -42.27
CA SER A 34 -41.47 16.98 -41.48
C SER A 34 -40.98 17.77 -40.28
N MET A 35 -41.52 17.44 -39.09
CA MET A 35 -41.09 18.07 -37.84
C MET A 35 -39.61 17.79 -37.60
N ASN A 36 -38.84 18.81 -37.73
CA ASN A 36 -37.45 18.81 -37.26
C ASN A 36 -37.48 18.70 -35.72
N PRO A 37 -36.71 17.80 -35.12
CA PRO A 37 -36.69 17.67 -33.65
C PRO A 37 -36.47 19.04 -33.00
N SER A 38 -37.26 19.36 -31.98
CA SER A 38 -37.16 20.64 -31.29
C SER A 38 -35.74 20.80 -30.69
N GLU A 39 -35.26 22.04 -30.54
CA GLU A 39 -33.99 22.29 -29.85
C GLU A 39 -33.96 21.66 -28.45
N ALA A 40 -35.12 21.56 -27.80
CA ALA A 40 -35.27 20.89 -26.51
C ALA A 40 -34.98 19.37 -26.60
N ASP A 41 -35.51 18.68 -27.63
CA ASP A 41 -35.26 17.24 -27.83
C ASP A 41 -33.79 16.99 -28.16
N ARG A 42 -33.15 17.90 -28.91
CA ARG A 42 -31.70 17.80 -29.18
C ARG A 42 -30.84 18.10 -27.94
N ALA A 43 -31.30 19.01 -27.09
CA ALA A 43 -30.63 19.30 -25.82
C ALA A 43 -30.76 18.14 -24.83
N GLU A 44 -31.95 17.52 -24.77
CA GLU A 44 -32.21 16.35 -23.91
C GLU A 44 -31.44 15.11 -24.41
N GLN A 45 -31.38 14.87 -25.73
CA GLN A 45 -30.53 13.83 -26.30
C GLN A 45 -29.04 14.12 -26.11
N ALA A 46 -28.60 15.36 -26.23
CA ALA A 46 -27.21 15.75 -25.97
C ALA A 46 -26.82 15.63 -24.50
N VAL A 47 -27.75 15.88 -23.57
CA VAL A 47 -27.56 15.62 -22.13
C VAL A 47 -27.52 14.11 -21.87
N ALA A 48 -28.44 13.33 -22.43
CA ALA A 48 -28.43 11.87 -22.30
C ALA A 48 -27.18 11.23 -22.87
N VAL A 49 -26.69 11.70 -24.04
CA VAL A 49 -25.42 11.23 -24.62
C VAL A 49 -24.23 11.67 -23.79
N ARG A 50 -24.23 12.90 -23.24
CA ARG A 50 -23.18 13.33 -22.30
C ARG A 50 -23.21 12.52 -20.99
N ASP A 51 -24.37 12.18 -20.46
CA ASP A 51 -24.51 11.36 -19.25
C ASP A 51 -24.06 9.91 -19.50
N VAL A 52 -24.20 9.40 -20.71
CA VAL A 52 -23.65 8.09 -21.13
C VAL A 52 -22.14 8.15 -21.40
N GLU A 53 -21.61 9.25 -21.95
CA GLU A 53 -20.16 9.45 -22.13
C GLU A 53 -19.44 9.81 -20.84
N THR A 54 -20.11 10.40 -19.86
CA THR A 54 -19.53 10.76 -18.54
C THR A 54 -19.65 9.67 -17.49
N ALA A 55 -20.38 8.59 -17.75
CA ALA A 55 -20.23 7.34 -17.02
C ALA A 55 -18.90 6.67 -17.48
N ALA A 56 -17.77 7.34 -17.27
CA ALA A 56 -16.46 6.72 -17.37
C ALA A 56 -16.56 5.43 -16.55
N GLU A 57 -16.46 4.29 -17.23
CA GLU A 57 -16.62 2.95 -16.66
C GLU A 57 -15.80 2.86 -15.38
N VAL A 58 -16.49 2.87 -14.23
CA VAL A 58 -15.81 2.87 -12.92
C VAL A 58 -15.05 1.55 -12.83
N LYS A 59 -13.73 1.62 -13.06
CA LYS A 59 -12.87 0.43 -13.04
C LYS A 59 -13.10 -0.34 -11.74
N PRO A 60 -13.22 -1.67 -11.80
CA PRO A 60 -13.46 -2.50 -10.63
C PRO A 60 -12.38 -2.31 -9.56
N LEU A 61 -12.70 -2.61 -8.31
CA LEU A 61 -11.74 -2.54 -7.21
C LEU A 61 -10.65 -3.61 -7.29
N LEU A 62 -11.00 -4.77 -7.84
CA LEU A 62 -10.14 -5.94 -7.91
C LEU A 62 -9.84 -6.31 -9.37
N ASP A 63 -8.63 -6.79 -9.60
CA ASP A 63 -8.26 -7.56 -10.79
C ASP A 63 -8.75 -9.01 -10.65
N ALA A 64 -8.55 -9.82 -11.71
CA ALA A 64 -8.73 -11.27 -11.63
C ALA A 64 -7.90 -11.85 -10.46
N PRO A 65 -8.42 -12.87 -9.76
CA PRO A 65 -7.72 -13.49 -8.65
C PRO A 65 -6.35 -14.02 -9.05
N GLN A 66 -5.42 -14.05 -8.09
CA GLN A 66 -4.13 -14.71 -8.29
C GLN A 66 -4.29 -16.15 -8.74
N THR A 67 -3.37 -16.62 -9.59
CA THR A 67 -3.32 -18.04 -9.98
C THR A 67 -3.12 -18.95 -8.76
N ALA A 68 -3.49 -20.21 -8.87
CA ALA A 68 -3.29 -21.19 -7.80
C ALA A 68 -1.80 -21.30 -7.42
N ALA A 69 -0.91 -21.32 -8.43
CA ALA A 69 0.54 -21.37 -8.21
C ALA A 69 1.07 -20.15 -7.42
N ALA A 70 0.59 -18.94 -7.75
CA ALA A 70 0.94 -17.73 -7.00
C ALA A 70 0.40 -17.78 -5.56
N GLY A 71 -0.79 -18.35 -5.35
CA GLY A 71 -1.33 -18.60 -4.01
C GLY A 71 -0.48 -19.57 -3.20
N VAL A 72 -0.04 -20.68 -3.79
CA VAL A 72 0.90 -21.63 -3.14
C VAL A 72 2.22 -20.95 -2.80
N ALA A 73 2.79 -20.18 -3.73
CA ALA A 73 4.01 -19.42 -3.46
C ALA A 73 3.83 -18.46 -2.27
N MET A 74 2.69 -17.77 -2.20
CA MET A 74 2.37 -16.87 -1.06
C MET A 74 2.34 -17.65 0.27
N TRP A 75 1.72 -18.82 0.32
CA TRP A 75 1.75 -19.68 1.51
C TRP A 75 3.17 -20.09 1.91
N ILE A 76 4.01 -20.46 0.93
CA ILE A 76 5.41 -20.79 1.18
C ILE A 76 6.16 -19.58 1.77
N PHE A 77 5.97 -18.38 1.24
CA PHE A 77 6.65 -17.18 1.74
C PHE A 77 6.14 -16.70 3.11
N VAL A 78 4.89 -16.98 3.46
CA VAL A 78 4.33 -16.60 4.77
C VAL A 78 4.63 -17.65 5.84
N VAL A 79 4.48 -18.94 5.52
CA VAL A 79 4.58 -20.03 6.50
C VAL A 79 5.97 -20.67 6.54
N GLY A 80 6.67 -20.69 5.40
CA GLY A 80 7.99 -21.30 5.28
C GLY A 80 9.04 -20.71 6.23
N PRO A 81 9.24 -19.37 6.29
CA PRO A 81 10.26 -18.78 7.15
C PRO A 81 10.12 -19.09 8.65
N PRO A 82 8.93 -19.01 9.27
CA PRO A 82 8.76 -19.48 10.65
C PRO A 82 9.14 -20.95 10.85
N ILE A 83 8.78 -21.82 9.90
CA ILE A 83 9.16 -23.22 9.95
C ILE A 83 10.70 -23.37 9.85
N CYS A 84 11.33 -22.66 8.91
CA CYS A 84 12.78 -22.64 8.78
C CYS A 84 13.46 -22.15 10.06
N LEU A 85 12.93 -21.11 10.70
CA LEU A 85 13.47 -20.57 11.95
C LEU A 85 13.37 -21.61 13.09
N ILE A 86 12.21 -22.27 13.25
CA ILE A 86 12.01 -23.32 14.25
C ILE A 86 12.96 -24.49 13.99
N ALA A 87 13.10 -24.92 12.73
CA ALA A 87 14.00 -26.00 12.36
C ALA A 87 15.47 -25.63 12.56
N ALA A 88 15.84 -24.36 12.37
CA ALA A 88 17.20 -23.86 12.53
C ALA A 88 17.59 -23.63 14.01
N ALA A 89 16.63 -23.36 14.88
CA ALA A 89 16.87 -22.99 16.28
C ALA A 89 17.82 -23.96 17.04
N PRO A 90 17.68 -25.30 16.94
CA PRO A 90 18.60 -26.24 17.57
C PRO A 90 20.04 -26.11 17.06
N PHE A 91 20.22 -25.78 15.79
CA PHE A 91 21.53 -25.68 15.12
C PHE A 91 22.25 -24.37 15.44
N VAL A 92 21.50 -23.30 15.75
CA VAL A 92 22.09 -22.02 16.19
C VAL A 92 22.71 -22.13 17.55
N TRP A 93 22.07 -22.85 18.47
CA TRP A 93 22.43 -22.89 19.90
C TRP A 93 23.66 -23.74 20.22
N GLY A 94 24.16 -24.58 19.32
CA GLY A 94 25.29 -25.46 19.60
C GLY A 94 26.23 -25.78 18.45
N TRP A 95 25.90 -25.43 17.20
CA TRP A 95 26.59 -25.95 16.03
C TRP A 95 27.20 -24.87 15.13
N GLY A 96 27.23 -23.59 15.56
CA GLY A 96 27.94 -22.53 14.86
C GLY A 96 27.38 -22.14 13.49
N LEU A 97 26.08 -22.37 13.25
CA LEU A 97 25.44 -22.04 11.97
C LEU A 97 25.08 -20.54 11.82
N LEU A 98 25.48 -19.68 12.73
CA LEU A 98 25.37 -18.24 12.60
C LEU A 98 26.75 -17.59 12.74
N SER A 99 27.25 -17.05 11.68
CA SER A 99 28.55 -16.37 11.63
C SER A 99 28.41 -14.84 11.57
N ALA A 100 29.48 -14.11 11.85
CA ALA A 100 29.52 -12.66 11.65
C ALA A 100 29.28 -12.27 10.18
N LEU A 101 29.70 -13.13 9.23
CA LEU A 101 29.43 -12.94 7.81
C LEU A 101 27.94 -12.98 7.52
N ASP A 102 27.20 -13.94 8.09
CA ASP A 102 25.74 -14.05 7.92
C ASP A 102 25.00 -12.82 8.46
N VAL A 103 25.40 -12.35 9.66
CA VAL A 103 24.85 -11.14 10.25
C VAL A 103 25.13 -9.92 9.37
N GLY A 104 26.38 -9.77 8.89
CA GLY A 104 26.76 -8.68 8.00
C GLY A 104 25.94 -8.68 6.70
N MET A 105 25.81 -9.84 6.05
CA MET A 105 24.99 -9.99 4.84
C MET A 105 23.53 -9.71 5.11
N ALA A 106 22.97 -10.20 6.24
CA ALA A 106 21.58 -9.95 6.62
C ALA A 106 21.31 -8.47 6.84
N VAL A 107 22.19 -7.77 7.56
CA VAL A 107 22.06 -6.32 7.80
C VAL A 107 22.09 -5.54 6.47
N VAL A 108 23.07 -5.81 5.60
CA VAL A 108 23.16 -5.13 4.30
C VAL A 108 21.92 -5.40 3.45
N ALA A 109 21.49 -6.66 3.33
CA ALA A 109 20.32 -7.03 2.57
C ALA A 109 19.03 -6.42 3.14
N TYR A 110 18.92 -6.34 4.48
CA TYR A 110 17.80 -5.68 5.17
C TYR A 110 17.75 -4.18 4.86
N LEU A 111 18.87 -3.48 4.96
CA LEU A 111 18.97 -2.06 4.66
C LEU A 111 18.63 -1.76 3.20
N VAL A 112 19.21 -2.51 2.25
CA VAL A 112 18.98 -2.32 0.81
C VAL A 112 17.50 -2.52 0.48
N SER A 113 16.93 -3.67 0.86
CA SER A 113 15.54 -3.99 0.54
C SER A 113 14.56 -3.13 1.33
N GLY A 114 14.84 -2.82 2.59
CA GLY A 114 14.01 -1.95 3.41
C GLY A 114 13.94 -0.51 2.88
N PHE A 115 15.08 0.09 2.52
CA PHE A 115 15.07 1.40 1.86
C PHE A 115 14.43 1.34 0.46
N GLY A 116 14.59 0.24 -0.27
CA GLY A 116 13.88 0.02 -1.53
C GLY A 116 12.37 0.05 -1.38
N LEU A 117 11.83 -0.57 -0.32
CA LEU A 117 10.41 -0.52 0.02
C LEU A 117 9.99 0.86 0.50
N THR A 118 10.67 1.42 1.50
CA THR A 118 10.22 2.62 2.19
C THR A 118 10.47 3.91 1.40
N VAL A 119 11.65 4.07 0.82
CA VAL A 119 11.99 5.24 -0.02
C VAL A 119 11.49 5.06 -1.44
N GLY A 120 11.64 3.85 -2.01
CA GLY A 120 11.25 3.56 -3.39
C GLY A 120 9.75 3.31 -3.52
N TYR A 121 9.27 2.15 -3.09
CA TYR A 121 7.86 1.75 -3.32
C TYR A 121 6.89 2.69 -2.63
N HIS A 122 7.14 3.02 -1.38
CA HIS A 122 6.21 3.80 -0.57
C HIS A 122 6.27 5.29 -0.91
N ARG A 123 7.38 5.98 -0.58
CA ARG A 123 7.44 7.45 -0.69
C ARG A 123 7.57 7.95 -2.13
N LEU A 124 8.38 7.28 -2.98
CA LEU A 124 8.56 7.72 -4.37
C LEU A 124 7.38 7.29 -5.26
N PHE A 125 7.11 5.98 -5.36
CA PHE A 125 6.15 5.48 -6.35
C PHE A 125 4.71 5.60 -5.90
N THR A 126 4.39 5.32 -4.63
CA THR A 126 3.01 5.41 -4.14
C THR A 126 2.58 6.85 -3.91
N HIS A 127 3.33 7.59 -3.10
CA HIS A 127 2.93 8.91 -2.61
C HIS A 127 3.52 10.08 -3.38
N ARG A 128 4.48 9.81 -4.29
CA ARG A 128 5.13 10.85 -5.10
C ARG A 128 5.67 11.99 -4.22
N SER A 129 6.24 11.63 -3.06
CA SER A 129 6.77 12.58 -2.08
C SER A 129 7.97 13.39 -2.60
N PHE A 130 8.58 12.91 -3.67
CA PHE A 130 9.68 13.58 -4.38
C PHE A 130 9.78 13.03 -5.81
N LYS A 131 10.62 13.67 -6.65
CA LYS A 131 11.02 13.15 -7.96
C LYS A 131 12.47 12.69 -7.92
N ALA A 132 12.81 11.67 -8.68
CA ALA A 132 14.15 11.10 -8.73
C ALA A 132 14.65 10.94 -10.16
N ARG A 133 15.97 11.03 -10.37
CA ARG A 133 16.61 10.69 -11.64
C ARG A 133 16.32 9.24 -12.01
N ARG A 134 16.19 8.92 -13.31
CA ARG A 134 15.83 7.59 -13.82
C ARG A 134 16.68 6.47 -13.21
N GLY A 135 18.02 6.64 -13.14
CA GLY A 135 18.90 5.62 -12.57
C GLY A 135 18.57 5.28 -11.10
N LEU A 136 18.32 6.31 -10.26
CA LEU A 136 17.92 6.11 -8.88
C LEU A 136 16.52 5.48 -8.78
N ARG A 137 15.57 5.87 -9.64
CA ARG A 137 14.23 5.23 -9.71
C ARG A 137 14.35 3.73 -9.97
N ILE A 138 15.16 3.33 -10.95
CA ILE A 138 15.42 1.92 -11.28
C ILE A 138 16.08 1.23 -10.09
N ALA A 139 17.12 1.81 -9.50
CA ALA A 139 17.83 1.23 -8.36
C ALA A 139 16.90 1.00 -7.15
N LEU A 140 16.05 1.99 -6.83
CA LEU A 140 15.07 1.88 -5.74
C LEU A 140 13.97 0.84 -6.05
N ALA A 141 13.55 0.73 -7.32
CA ALA A 141 12.57 -0.29 -7.73
C ALA A 141 13.15 -1.71 -7.63
N VAL A 142 14.40 -1.90 -8.05
CA VAL A 142 15.13 -3.17 -7.89
C VAL A 142 15.31 -3.49 -6.41
N ALA A 143 15.81 -2.53 -5.62
CA ALA A 143 16.02 -2.70 -4.17
C ALA A 143 14.72 -3.08 -3.44
N GLY A 144 13.59 -2.43 -3.77
CA GLY A 144 12.28 -2.78 -3.22
C GLY A 144 11.82 -4.18 -3.62
N SER A 145 12.11 -4.60 -4.87
CA SER A 145 11.80 -5.96 -5.33
C SER A 145 12.61 -7.03 -4.57
N LEU A 146 13.83 -6.72 -4.11
CA LEU A 146 14.62 -7.60 -3.25
C LEU A 146 14.01 -7.79 -1.85
N GLY A 147 13.03 -6.96 -1.47
CA GLY A 147 12.21 -7.14 -0.27
C GLY A 147 11.22 -8.29 -0.37
N VAL A 148 10.92 -8.76 -1.60
CA VAL A 148 10.01 -9.90 -1.89
C VAL A 148 8.57 -9.67 -1.41
N GLU A 149 8.10 -8.41 -1.42
CA GLU A 149 6.71 -8.04 -1.04
C GLU A 149 5.78 -7.85 -2.26
N GLY A 150 6.18 -8.29 -3.43
CA GLY A 150 5.43 -8.17 -4.67
C GLY A 150 6.08 -7.21 -5.68
N SER A 151 5.56 -7.24 -6.91
CA SER A 151 6.03 -6.35 -7.97
C SER A 151 5.70 -4.88 -7.65
N PRO A 152 6.49 -3.90 -8.17
CA PRO A 152 6.25 -2.47 -7.91
C PRO A 152 4.81 -2.04 -8.20
N VAL A 153 4.25 -2.50 -9.32
CA VAL A 153 2.90 -2.11 -9.75
C VAL A 153 1.84 -2.64 -8.79
N GLN A 154 1.93 -3.91 -8.37
CA GLN A 154 0.94 -4.51 -7.49
C GLN A 154 1.05 -3.98 -6.07
N TRP A 155 2.28 -3.79 -5.56
CA TRP A 155 2.51 -3.20 -4.24
C TRP A 155 1.90 -1.79 -4.13
N VAL A 156 2.18 -0.94 -5.13
CA VAL A 156 1.62 0.42 -5.19
C VAL A 156 0.09 0.39 -5.32
N ALA A 157 -0.46 -0.51 -6.12
CA ALA A 157 -1.92 -0.63 -6.26
C ALA A 157 -2.59 -1.02 -4.94
N ASN A 158 -2.04 -2.00 -4.21
CA ASN A 158 -2.54 -2.40 -2.91
C ASN A 158 -2.48 -1.25 -1.90
N HIS A 159 -1.36 -0.55 -1.84
CA HIS A 159 -1.16 0.53 -0.87
C HIS A 159 -2.01 1.77 -1.16
N ARG A 160 -2.16 2.16 -2.44
CA ARG A 160 -3.07 3.26 -2.80
C ARG A 160 -4.54 2.90 -2.55
N ARG A 161 -4.92 1.62 -2.73
CA ARG A 161 -6.25 1.14 -2.34
C ARG A 161 -6.44 1.24 -0.83
N HIS A 162 -5.43 0.84 -0.04
CA HIS A 162 -5.45 1.02 1.41
C HIS A 162 -5.70 2.49 1.78
N HIS A 163 -4.92 3.45 1.26
CA HIS A 163 -5.14 4.87 1.55
C HIS A 163 -6.50 5.41 1.11
N ALA A 164 -7.07 4.88 0.02
CA ALA A 164 -8.40 5.28 -0.44
C ALA A 164 -9.51 4.80 0.51
N PHE A 165 -9.33 3.65 1.15
CA PHE A 165 -10.33 2.97 1.98
C PHE A 165 -9.88 2.70 3.42
N ALA A 166 -8.78 3.29 3.88
CA ALA A 166 -8.15 2.98 5.16
C ALA A 166 -9.15 2.80 6.30
N ASP A 167 -9.09 1.65 6.95
CA ASP A 167 -9.94 1.19 8.04
C ASP A 167 -11.46 1.12 7.73
N ARG A 168 -11.82 1.05 6.44
CA ARG A 168 -13.19 0.88 5.94
C ARG A 168 -13.34 -0.44 5.18
N GLU A 169 -14.54 -0.72 4.67
CA GLU A 169 -14.94 -2.01 4.08
C GLU A 169 -14.01 -2.50 2.96
N ASP A 170 -13.60 -1.62 2.07
CA ASP A 170 -12.77 -1.98 0.90
C ASP A 170 -11.26 -1.92 1.15
N ASP A 171 -10.83 -1.67 2.38
CA ASP A 171 -9.43 -1.74 2.77
C ASP A 171 -8.92 -3.19 2.67
N PRO A 172 -7.84 -3.46 1.91
CA PRO A 172 -7.31 -4.82 1.78
C PRO A 172 -6.86 -5.43 3.12
N HIS A 173 -6.37 -4.63 4.05
CA HIS A 173 -5.72 -5.11 5.28
C HIS A 173 -6.11 -4.35 6.55
N SER A 174 -7.36 -3.89 6.68
CA SER A 174 -7.80 -3.27 7.93
C SER A 174 -7.92 -4.28 9.08
N PRO A 175 -7.33 -3.99 10.27
CA PRO A 175 -7.57 -4.78 11.47
C PRO A 175 -8.99 -4.59 12.03
N TRP A 176 -9.73 -3.59 11.58
CA TRP A 176 -11.09 -3.27 12.01
C TRP A 176 -12.19 -3.93 11.18
N ARG A 177 -11.80 -4.74 10.20
CA ARG A 177 -12.71 -5.38 9.24
C ARG A 177 -13.84 -6.20 9.88
N TYR A 178 -13.63 -6.78 11.05
CA TYR A 178 -14.58 -7.69 11.69
C TYR A 178 -15.34 -7.05 12.87
N GLY A 179 -15.06 -5.80 13.21
CA GLY A 179 -15.68 -5.08 14.33
C GLY A 179 -14.68 -4.55 15.34
N THR A 180 -15.18 -4.07 16.48
CA THR A 180 -14.38 -3.37 17.50
C THR A 180 -14.25 -4.14 18.82
N ASP A 181 -14.98 -5.24 19.01
CA ASP A 181 -14.79 -6.09 20.17
C ASP A 181 -13.45 -6.85 20.13
N THR A 182 -12.96 -7.31 21.25
CA THR A 182 -11.63 -7.91 21.38
C THR A 182 -11.43 -9.11 20.45
N ARG A 183 -12.44 -9.98 20.28
CA ARG A 183 -12.35 -11.15 19.41
C ARG A 183 -12.29 -10.75 17.94
N ALA A 184 -13.13 -9.81 17.54
CA ALA A 184 -13.14 -9.24 16.19
C ALA A 184 -11.81 -8.57 15.88
N LEU A 185 -11.27 -7.78 16.82
CA LEU A 185 -9.99 -7.10 16.65
C LEU A 185 -8.80 -8.07 16.54
N LEU A 186 -8.74 -9.12 17.36
CA LEU A 186 -7.71 -10.16 17.25
C LEU A 186 -7.76 -10.85 15.87
N LYS A 187 -8.96 -11.22 15.41
CA LYS A 187 -9.18 -11.77 14.07
C LYS A 187 -8.75 -10.78 12.99
N GLY A 188 -9.06 -9.50 13.19
CA GLY A 188 -8.69 -8.41 12.30
C GLY A 188 -7.18 -8.17 12.25
N LEU A 189 -6.48 -8.24 13.37
CA LEU A 189 -5.02 -8.15 13.43
C LEU A 189 -4.35 -9.28 12.63
N VAL A 190 -4.79 -10.52 12.79
CA VAL A 190 -4.30 -11.66 11.99
C VAL A 190 -4.58 -11.43 10.49
N HIS A 191 -5.79 -10.94 10.17
CA HIS A 191 -6.14 -10.60 8.79
C HIS A 191 -5.24 -9.51 8.23
N ALA A 192 -5.05 -8.39 8.93
CA ALA A 192 -4.25 -7.26 8.47
C ALA A 192 -2.76 -7.62 8.35
N HIS A 193 -2.26 -8.48 9.24
CA HIS A 193 -0.87 -8.90 9.26
C HIS A 193 -0.53 -9.87 8.11
N ILE A 194 -1.27 -10.96 7.96
CA ILE A 194 -0.99 -12.01 6.98
C ILE A 194 -2.21 -12.45 6.17
N GLY A 195 -3.40 -12.46 6.77
CA GLY A 195 -4.57 -13.14 6.19
C GLY A 195 -5.07 -12.54 4.88
N TRP A 196 -4.89 -11.25 4.67
CA TRP A 196 -5.30 -10.56 3.46
C TRP A 196 -4.54 -11.06 2.20
N MET A 197 -3.25 -11.37 2.35
CA MET A 197 -2.42 -11.88 1.26
C MET A 197 -2.82 -13.30 0.83
N LEU A 198 -3.36 -14.09 1.77
CA LEU A 198 -3.79 -15.46 1.52
C LEU A 198 -5.15 -15.55 0.80
N LYS A 199 -5.88 -14.44 0.66
CA LYS A 199 -7.19 -14.38 -0.03
C LYS A 199 -7.12 -14.38 -1.55
N ARG A 200 -5.96 -14.33 -2.16
CA ARG A 200 -5.76 -14.25 -3.61
C ARG A 200 -6.40 -13.02 -4.28
N GLU A 201 -6.89 -12.03 -3.52
CA GLU A 201 -7.42 -10.78 -4.03
C GLU A 201 -6.27 -9.87 -4.51
N LEU A 202 -6.42 -9.30 -5.70
CA LEU A 202 -5.47 -8.31 -6.24
C LEU A 202 -6.18 -6.98 -6.45
N SER A 203 -5.62 -5.90 -5.90
CA SER A 203 -6.11 -4.55 -6.20
C SER A 203 -5.94 -4.24 -7.68
N ASN A 204 -6.95 -3.62 -8.29
CA ASN A 204 -6.94 -3.30 -9.71
C ASN A 204 -5.84 -2.29 -10.06
N ARG A 205 -4.86 -2.74 -10.82
CA ARG A 205 -3.68 -1.96 -11.21
C ARG A 205 -4.03 -0.78 -12.12
N ALA A 206 -5.00 -0.95 -13.00
CA ALA A 206 -5.44 0.11 -13.90
C ALA A 206 -6.22 1.21 -13.17
N ARG A 207 -6.81 0.91 -12.00
CA ARG A 207 -7.50 1.86 -11.14
C ARG A 207 -6.53 2.58 -10.20
N PHE A 208 -5.69 1.82 -9.49
CA PHE A 208 -4.90 2.36 -8.37
C PHE A 208 -3.46 2.70 -8.74
N ALA A 209 -2.89 2.11 -9.80
CA ALA A 209 -1.51 2.35 -10.19
C ALA A 209 -1.32 2.53 -11.72
N PRO A 210 -2.17 3.32 -12.42
CA PRO A 210 -2.09 3.46 -13.88
C PRO A 210 -0.77 4.06 -14.33
N ASP A 211 -0.23 5.02 -13.60
CA ASP A 211 1.06 5.67 -13.86
C ASP A 211 2.24 4.70 -13.72
N ILE A 212 2.22 3.85 -12.71
CA ILE A 212 3.26 2.84 -12.48
C ILE A 212 3.16 1.73 -13.54
N ALA A 213 1.94 1.32 -13.87
CA ALA A 213 1.69 0.35 -14.93
C ALA A 213 2.06 0.85 -16.33
N ALA A 214 2.02 2.15 -16.56
CA ALA A 214 2.44 2.77 -17.81
C ALA A 214 3.97 2.92 -17.95
N ASP A 215 4.72 2.93 -16.83
CA ASP A 215 6.17 3.11 -16.81
C ASP A 215 6.90 1.86 -17.36
N PRO A 216 7.70 1.97 -18.45
CA PRO A 216 8.35 0.81 -19.06
C PRO A 216 9.42 0.19 -18.16
N ASP A 217 10.15 1.00 -17.37
CA ASP A 217 11.19 0.51 -16.45
C ASP A 217 10.56 -0.31 -15.33
N LEU A 218 9.48 0.20 -14.72
CA LEU A 218 8.79 -0.47 -13.63
C LEU A 218 8.03 -1.73 -14.09
N ARG A 219 7.51 -1.73 -15.33
CA ARG A 219 6.94 -2.95 -15.94
C ARG A 219 8.00 -4.02 -16.15
N LEU A 220 9.19 -3.65 -16.64
CA LEU A 220 10.29 -4.60 -16.83
C LEU A 220 10.71 -5.20 -15.48
N ILE A 221 10.93 -4.36 -14.47
CA ILE A 221 11.28 -4.83 -13.11
C ILE A 221 10.18 -5.73 -12.55
N GLY A 222 8.91 -5.39 -12.79
CA GLY A 222 7.78 -6.24 -12.39
C GLY A 222 7.77 -7.61 -13.07
N ARG A 223 8.18 -7.70 -14.34
CA ARG A 223 8.34 -9.00 -15.06
C ARG A 223 9.52 -9.81 -14.51
N LEU A 224 10.57 -9.13 -14.09
CA LEU A 224 11.77 -9.73 -13.51
C LEU A 224 11.62 -10.03 -12.01
N PHE A 225 10.45 -9.79 -11.40
CA PHE A 225 10.25 -9.95 -9.96
C PHE A 225 10.63 -11.35 -9.45
N GLY A 226 10.28 -12.41 -10.17
CA GLY A 226 10.68 -13.78 -9.80
C GLY A 226 12.21 -13.98 -9.82
N LEU A 227 12.90 -13.42 -10.81
CA LEU A 227 14.37 -13.42 -10.85
C LEU A 227 14.97 -12.63 -9.69
N LEU A 228 14.44 -11.43 -9.40
CA LEU A 228 14.92 -10.61 -8.29
C LEU A 228 14.67 -11.28 -6.93
N THR A 229 13.57 -12.02 -6.80
CA THR A 229 13.33 -12.89 -5.64
C THR A 229 14.41 -13.95 -5.50
N ALA A 230 14.74 -14.66 -6.57
CA ALA A 230 15.81 -15.66 -6.56
C ALA A 230 17.17 -15.01 -6.23
N VAL A 231 17.48 -13.86 -6.81
CA VAL A 231 18.69 -13.07 -6.49
C VAL A 231 18.73 -12.73 -5.00
N SER A 232 17.62 -12.22 -4.44
CA SER A 232 17.54 -11.84 -3.01
C SER A 232 17.83 -13.01 -2.07
N LEU A 233 17.35 -14.20 -2.41
CA LEU A 233 17.50 -15.39 -1.58
C LEU A 233 18.84 -16.11 -1.78
N LEU A 234 19.31 -16.18 -3.04
CA LEU A 234 20.47 -17.02 -3.39
C LEU A 234 21.81 -16.28 -3.35
N THR A 235 21.83 -14.96 -3.50
CA THR A 235 23.08 -14.19 -3.40
C THR A 235 23.80 -14.39 -2.05
N PRO A 236 23.11 -14.36 -0.89
CA PRO A 236 23.77 -14.66 0.39
C PRO A 236 24.33 -16.09 0.46
N ALA A 237 23.63 -17.07 -0.13
CA ALA A 237 24.13 -18.43 -0.21
C ALA A 237 25.43 -18.52 -1.03
N LEU A 238 25.44 -17.87 -2.19
CA LEU A 238 26.63 -17.81 -3.06
C LEU A 238 27.82 -17.16 -2.33
N ILE A 239 27.59 -15.98 -1.69
CA ILE A 239 28.65 -15.29 -0.96
C ILE A 239 29.15 -16.14 0.20
N GLY A 240 28.25 -16.70 1.02
CA GLY A 240 28.58 -17.56 2.15
C GLY A 240 29.42 -18.77 1.72
N GLY A 241 29.01 -19.46 0.66
CA GLY A 241 29.74 -20.60 0.10
C GLY A 241 31.14 -20.25 -0.44
N LEU A 242 31.22 -19.14 -1.21
CA LEU A 242 32.50 -18.71 -1.80
C LEU A 242 33.51 -18.20 -0.75
N VAL A 243 33.02 -17.42 0.26
CA VAL A 243 33.90 -16.85 1.29
C VAL A 243 34.42 -17.94 2.25
N THR A 244 33.56 -18.90 2.62
CA THR A 244 33.96 -19.97 3.56
C THR A 244 34.59 -21.18 2.88
N GLY A 245 34.43 -21.30 1.57
CA GLY A 245 34.82 -22.51 0.83
C GLY A 245 34.01 -23.76 1.20
N THR A 246 32.85 -23.59 1.87
CA THR A 246 32.05 -24.70 2.40
C THR A 246 30.59 -24.60 1.98
N TRP A 247 29.97 -25.73 1.85
CA TRP A 247 28.54 -25.82 1.57
C TRP A 247 27.68 -25.43 2.81
N THR A 248 28.21 -25.62 4.01
CA THR A 248 27.55 -25.14 5.25
C THR A 248 27.50 -23.64 5.31
N GLY A 249 28.53 -22.92 4.83
CA GLY A 249 28.50 -21.47 4.69
C GLY A 249 27.48 -20.98 3.65
N ALA A 250 27.29 -21.75 2.57
CA ALA A 250 26.25 -21.46 1.60
C ALA A 250 24.83 -21.61 2.23
N LEU A 251 24.60 -22.70 2.96
CA LEU A 251 23.35 -22.98 3.65
C LEU A 251 23.04 -21.92 4.73
N SER A 252 24.04 -21.55 5.52
CA SER A 252 23.96 -20.54 6.57
C SER A 252 23.60 -19.17 5.97
N GLY A 253 24.30 -18.74 4.92
CA GLY A 253 24.00 -17.49 4.21
C GLY A 253 22.58 -17.47 3.62
N PHE A 254 22.16 -18.59 3.00
CA PHE A 254 20.78 -18.72 2.51
C PHE A 254 19.76 -18.57 3.64
N LEU A 255 19.96 -19.29 4.75
CA LEU A 255 19.04 -19.29 5.86
C LEU A 255 18.94 -17.91 6.51
N TRP A 256 20.06 -17.35 6.96
CA TRP A 256 20.05 -16.13 7.78
C TRP A 256 19.86 -14.86 6.95
N ALA A 257 20.67 -14.67 5.93
CA ALA A 257 20.65 -13.46 5.13
C ALA A 257 19.66 -13.52 3.95
N GLY A 258 19.28 -14.71 3.52
CA GLY A 258 18.18 -14.90 2.57
C GLY A 258 16.83 -14.95 3.28
N VAL A 259 16.48 -16.07 3.92
CA VAL A 259 15.13 -16.39 4.38
C VAL A 259 14.75 -15.64 5.65
N ILE A 260 15.56 -15.70 6.71
CA ILE A 260 15.21 -15.12 8.01
C ILE A 260 15.21 -13.58 7.96
N ARG A 261 16.20 -12.99 7.26
CA ARG A 261 16.23 -11.54 7.04
C ARG A 261 14.99 -11.06 6.27
N MET A 262 14.58 -11.79 5.21
CA MET A 262 13.38 -11.48 4.44
C MET A 262 12.14 -11.55 5.34
N ALA A 263 11.98 -12.63 6.11
CA ALA A 263 10.87 -12.77 7.05
C ALA A 263 10.82 -11.63 8.08
N LEU A 264 11.97 -11.23 8.63
CA LEU A 264 12.04 -10.09 9.55
C LEU A 264 11.51 -8.81 8.90
N LEU A 265 11.94 -8.51 7.66
CA LEU A 265 11.46 -7.35 6.92
C LEU A 265 9.95 -7.41 6.71
N HIS A 266 9.43 -8.56 6.27
CA HIS A 266 8.00 -8.79 6.06
C HIS A 266 7.20 -8.55 7.34
N HIS A 267 7.58 -9.18 8.45
CA HIS A 267 6.86 -9.00 9.72
C HIS A 267 6.91 -7.57 10.23
N VAL A 268 8.00 -6.83 10.00
CA VAL A 268 8.08 -5.40 10.33
C VAL A 268 7.12 -4.59 9.45
N THR A 269 7.12 -4.79 8.14
CA THR A 269 6.21 -4.09 7.21
C THR A 269 4.75 -4.44 7.48
N TRP A 270 4.43 -5.73 7.68
CA TRP A 270 3.06 -6.17 8.01
C TRP A 270 2.60 -5.67 9.39
N SER A 271 3.53 -5.42 10.32
CA SER A 271 3.20 -4.76 11.59
C SER A 271 2.80 -3.31 11.42
N VAL A 272 3.33 -2.61 10.41
CA VAL A 272 2.84 -1.27 10.06
C VAL A 272 1.37 -1.33 9.64
N ASN A 273 0.98 -2.34 8.84
CA ASN A 273 -0.40 -2.51 8.39
C ASN A 273 -1.36 -2.95 9.51
N SER A 274 -0.87 -3.70 10.50
CA SER A 274 -1.68 -4.28 11.58
C SER A 274 -1.55 -3.50 12.89
N VAL A 275 -0.37 -3.52 13.51
CA VAL A 275 -0.12 -2.94 14.82
C VAL A 275 -0.29 -1.42 14.80
N CYS A 276 0.24 -0.75 13.77
CA CYS A 276 0.17 0.72 13.67
C CYS A 276 -1.22 1.25 13.27
N HIS A 277 -2.24 0.40 13.14
CA HIS A 277 -3.66 0.79 13.07
C HIS A 277 -4.44 0.48 14.36
N VAL A 278 -3.78 -0.06 15.40
CA VAL A 278 -4.43 -0.44 16.66
C VAL A 278 -3.70 0.13 17.88
N ALA A 279 -2.37 0.06 17.90
CA ALA A 279 -1.56 0.40 19.07
C ALA A 279 -0.63 1.59 18.77
N GLY A 280 -0.60 2.57 19.68
CA GLY A 280 0.27 3.75 19.57
C GLY A 280 -0.46 5.06 19.84
N LYS A 281 0.23 6.17 19.55
CA LYS A 281 -0.30 7.52 19.74
C LYS A 281 -0.86 8.08 18.43
N ARG A 282 -1.88 8.94 18.53
CA ARG A 282 -2.50 9.61 17.39
C ARG A 282 -2.41 11.13 17.57
N PRO A 283 -1.25 11.74 17.34
CA PRO A 283 -1.08 13.18 17.52
C PRO A 283 -1.77 14.01 16.42
N PHE A 284 -2.06 13.43 15.25
CA PHE A 284 -2.63 14.15 14.12
C PHE A 284 -4.03 13.65 13.76
N MET A 285 -4.88 14.55 13.28
CA MET A 285 -6.16 14.20 12.69
C MET A 285 -5.97 13.41 11.39
N SER A 286 -6.52 12.21 11.33
CA SER A 286 -6.62 11.40 10.12
C SER A 286 -8.02 10.77 10.03
N ARG A 287 -8.44 10.38 8.81
CA ARG A 287 -9.77 9.80 8.56
C ARG A 287 -9.89 8.33 8.95
N ASP A 288 -8.80 7.72 9.33
CA ASP A 288 -8.59 6.32 9.68
C ASP A 288 -8.16 6.19 11.15
N LYS A 289 -7.73 5.01 11.55
CA LYS A 289 -7.27 4.70 12.91
C LYS A 289 -5.75 4.52 13.01
N ALA A 290 -4.98 4.95 12.01
CA ALA A 290 -3.52 4.87 12.02
C ALA A 290 -2.91 5.55 13.25
N THR A 291 -1.88 4.95 13.82
CA THR A 291 -1.19 5.37 15.04
C THR A 291 0.32 5.50 14.81
N ASN A 292 0.99 6.26 15.63
CA ASN A 292 2.45 6.31 15.72
C ASN A 292 2.93 5.30 16.76
N PHE A 293 3.68 4.27 16.34
CA PHE A 293 4.17 3.20 17.21
C PHE A 293 5.71 3.18 17.24
N TRP A 294 6.29 3.87 18.23
CA TRP A 294 7.73 4.10 18.33
C TRP A 294 8.61 2.83 18.37
N PRO A 295 8.18 1.67 18.97
CA PRO A 295 9.08 0.52 19.05
C PRO A 295 9.52 -0.04 17.68
N LEU A 296 8.74 0.19 16.64
CA LEU A 296 9.07 -0.22 15.27
C LEU A 296 9.83 0.84 14.48
N ALA A 297 10.02 2.05 14.99
CA ALA A 297 10.49 3.19 14.19
C ALA A 297 11.81 2.93 13.47
N LEU A 298 12.80 2.35 14.16
CA LEU A 298 14.10 2.05 13.55
C LEU A 298 14.00 0.92 12.52
N LEU A 299 13.39 -0.20 12.88
CA LEU A 299 13.27 -1.38 12.02
C LEU A 299 12.39 -1.10 10.79
N SER A 300 11.36 -0.29 10.92
CA SER A 300 10.49 0.13 9.81
C SER A 300 11.03 1.33 9.03
N PHE A 301 12.24 1.80 9.30
CA PHE A 301 12.83 2.98 8.66
C PHE A 301 11.98 4.25 8.76
N GLY A 302 11.18 4.37 9.85
CA GLY A 302 10.28 5.49 10.10
C GLY A 302 8.83 5.29 9.65
N GLU A 303 8.49 4.16 9.02
CA GLU A 303 7.12 3.91 8.53
C GLU A 303 6.10 3.74 9.67
N SER A 304 6.55 3.36 10.87
CA SER A 304 5.69 3.25 12.05
C SER A 304 5.26 4.59 12.68
N TRP A 305 5.74 5.71 12.17
CA TRP A 305 5.12 7.03 12.40
C TRP A 305 3.88 7.18 11.51
N HIS A 306 2.99 6.22 11.61
CA HIS A 306 1.97 5.92 10.62
C HIS A 306 0.77 6.88 10.68
N ASN A 307 0.42 7.39 11.88
CA ASN A 307 -0.59 8.46 11.99
C ASN A 307 -0.11 9.77 11.35
N SER A 308 1.17 10.13 11.53
CA SER A 308 1.75 11.30 10.86
C SER A 308 1.70 11.14 9.35
N HIS A 309 2.02 9.94 8.85
CA HIS A 309 1.96 9.59 7.44
C HIS A 309 0.52 9.65 6.89
N HIS A 310 -0.46 9.04 7.56
CA HIS A 310 -1.87 9.09 7.14
C HIS A 310 -2.48 10.48 7.22
N ALA A 311 -1.98 11.33 8.10
CA ALA A 311 -2.35 12.74 8.14
C ALA A 311 -1.78 13.53 6.96
N ASP A 312 -0.54 13.26 6.52
CA ASP A 312 0.10 13.89 5.35
C ASP A 312 0.81 12.86 4.46
N PRO A 313 0.06 12.07 3.66
CA PRO A 313 0.63 10.95 2.90
C PRO A 313 1.70 11.36 1.87
N THR A 314 1.65 12.60 1.39
CA THR A 314 2.61 13.10 0.39
C THR A 314 3.90 13.63 1.00
N GLY A 315 4.00 13.71 2.32
CA GLY A 315 5.20 14.15 3.02
C GLY A 315 6.37 13.18 2.86
N ALA A 316 7.56 13.71 2.59
CA ALA A 316 8.78 12.90 2.48
C ALA A 316 9.35 12.45 3.84
N ARG A 317 8.83 12.99 4.95
CA ARG A 317 9.21 12.68 6.33
C ARG A 317 7.97 12.31 7.14
N HIS A 318 8.01 11.16 7.81
CA HIS A 318 6.92 10.67 8.67
C HIS A 318 7.19 10.95 10.15
N GLY A 319 8.44 10.84 10.59
CA GLY A 319 8.86 11.22 11.94
C GLY A 319 8.98 12.73 12.10
N VAL A 320 7.85 13.43 12.30
CA VAL A 320 7.75 14.88 12.27
C VAL A 320 7.81 15.56 13.66
N LEU A 321 7.61 14.80 14.74
CA LEU A 321 7.69 15.30 16.10
C LEU A 321 9.09 15.12 16.69
N PRO A 322 9.46 15.90 17.74
CA PRO A 322 10.76 15.79 18.41
C PRO A 322 11.10 14.36 18.83
N GLY A 323 12.34 13.95 18.59
CA GLY A 323 12.84 12.63 18.95
C GLY A 323 12.38 11.48 18.05
N GLN A 324 11.57 11.76 17.03
CA GLN A 324 11.11 10.75 16.08
C GLN A 324 12.19 10.46 15.03
N LEU A 325 12.80 9.28 15.10
CA LEU A 325 13.77 8.81 14.11
C LEU A 325 13.08 8.37 12.82
N ASP A 326 13.52 8.91 11.69
CA ASP A 326 13.05 8.55 10.36
C ASP A 326 14.25 8.35 9.40
N PRO A 327 14.84 7.14 9.37
CA PRO A 327 15.99 6.83 8.52
C PRO A 327 15.73 7.07 7.03
N SER A 328 14.50 6.78 6.56
CA SER A 328 14.11 7.01 5.15
C SER A 328 14.15 8.49 4.78
N ALA A 329 13.66 9.36 5.65
CA ALA A 329 13.73 10.80 5.42
C ALA A 329 15.20 11.30 5.39
N ARG A 330 16.06 10.74 6.23
CA ARG A 330 17.51 11.07 6.20
C ARG A 330 18.16 10.63 4.89
N LEU A 331 17.82 9.46 4.38
CA LEU A 331 18.33 9.00 3.08
C LEU A 331 17.82 9.85 1.91
N ILE A 332 16.56 10.26 1.93
CA ILE A 332 15.99 11.19 0.93
C ILE A 332 16.73 12.53 0.98
N TRP A 333 16.98 13.06 2.17
CA TRP A 333 17.76 14.29 2.36
C TRP A 333 19.18 14.17 1.76
N VAL A 334 19.88 13.05 1.97
CA VAL A 334 21.19 12.79 1.35
C VAL A 334 21.08 12.80 -0.17
N PHE A 335 20.09 12.11 -0.73
CA PHE A 335 19.87 12.10 -2.18
C PHE A 335 19.54 13.49 -2.74
N GLU A 336 18.84 14.32 -1.99
CA GLU A 336 18.56 15.72 -2.36
C GLU A 336 19.85 16.55 -2.39
N LYS A 337 20.71 16.44 -1.36
CA LYS A 337 22.02 17.09 -1.34
C LYS A 337 22.93 16.66 -2.49
N LEU A 338 22.86 15.40 -2.90
CA LEU A 338 23.54 14.85 -4.08
C LEU A 338 22.85 15.22 -5.40
N ARG A 339 21.73 15.94 -5.38
CA ARG A 339 20.91 16.29 -6.55
C ARG A 339 20.42 15.06 -7.35
N TRP A 340 20.26 13.92 -6.69
CA TRP A 340 19.70 12.73 -7.27
C TRP A 340 18.17 12.72 -7.23
N VAL A 341 17.61 13.47 -6.26
CA VAL A 341 16.19 13.75 -6.15
C VAL A 341 15.93 15.26 -6.14
N HIS A 342 14.68 15.64 -6.49
CA HIS A 342 14.20 17.03 -6.52
C HIS A 342 12.70 17.06 -6.23
N ASP A 343 12.16 18.26 -6.07
CA ASP A 343 10.76 18.50 -5.71
C ASP A 343 10.34 17.70 -4.46
N VAL A 344 11.21 17.67 -3.46
CA VAL A 344 10.96 16.92 -2.22
C VAL A 344 9.92 17.67 -1.38
N ARG A 345 8.84 16.98 -1.03
CA ARG A 345 7.75 17.51 -0.22
C ARG A 345 8.06 17.36 1.26
N TRP A 346 8.96 18.18 1.76
CA TRP A 346 9.21 18.24 3.21
C TRP A 346 7.95 18.76 3.93
N PRO A 347 7.58 18.20 5.09
CA PRO A 347 6.48 18.71 5.89
C PRO A 347 6.72 20.16 6.30
N SER A 348 5.74 21.05 6.07
CA SER A 348 5.78 22.43 6.56
C SER A 348 5.10 22.53 7.93
N GLU A 349 5.52 23.49 8.75
CA GLU A 349 4.91 23.74 10.06
C GLU A 349 3.40 24.02 9.94
N ASP A 350 2.99 24.83 8.96
CA ASP A 350 1.58 25.17 8.77
C ASP A 350 0.72 23.94 8.48
N ARG A 351 1.21 23.04 7.61
CA ARG A 351 0.51 21.78 7.29
C ARG A 351 0.42 20.85 8.50
N LEU A 352 1.47 20.80 9.31
CA LEU A 352 1.49 19.98 10.52
C LEU A 352 0.59 20.58 11.60
N LYS A 353 0.68 21.89 11.86
CA LYS A 353 -0.15 22.61 12.84
C LYS A 353 -1.64 22.51 12.50
N ALA A 354 -2.01 22.59 11.21
CA ALA A 354 -3.39 22.48 10.77
C ALA A 354 -4.02 21.09 11.05
N ARG A 355 -3.21 20.07 11.31
CA ARG A 355 -3.66 18.70 11.56
C ARG A 355 -3.32 18.17 12.95
N LEU A 356 -2.52 18.90 13.72
CA LEU A 356 -2.13 18.51 15.06
C LEU A 356 -3.34 18.61 15.99
N LEU A 357 -3.59 17.56 16.77
CA LEU A 357 -4.61 17.59 17.80
C LEU A 357 -4.19 18.52 18.95
N PRO A 358 -5.12 19.30 19.55
CA PRO A 358 -4.79 20.23 20.62
C PRO A 358 -4.04 19.60 21.79
N GLU A 359 -4.38 18.36 22.14
CA GLU A 359 -3.74 17.59 23.23
C GLU A 359 -2.29 17.20 22.93
N ALA A 360 -1.88 17.24 21.68
CA ALA A 360 -0.54 16.89 21.23
C ALA A 360 0.35 18.14 20.98
N ALA A 361 -0.18 19.34 21.16
CA ALA A 361 0.48 20.62 20.92
C ALA A 361 1.45 20.97 22.07
N GLY A 362 2.58 20.27 22.17
CA GLY A 362 3.77 20.71 22.90
C GLY A 362 4.62 21.68 22.07
N PRO A 363 5.68 22.28 22.64
CA PRO A 363 6.56 23.19 21.89
C PRO A 363 7.18 22.48 20.69
N TYR A 364 6.92 22.99 19.50
CA TYR A 364 7.50 22.50 18.24
C TYR A 364 8.98 22.89 18.16
N PRO A 365 9.89 21.98 17.82
CA PRO A 365 11.24 22.37 17.46
C PRO A 365 11.24 23.08 16.09
N PRO A 366 12.18 24.01 15.84
CA PRO A 366 12.33 24.64 14.54
C PRO A 366 12.57 23.59 13.45
N ALA A 367 12.10 23.86 12.25
CA ALA A 367 12.37 23.06 11.07
C ALA A 367 13.89 23.01 10.82
N VAL A 368 14.47 21.81 10.74
CA VAL A 368 15.89 21.56 10.41
C VAL A 368 15.99 21.20 8.95
#